data_d37819c2ed6b335da901f8b152e3333e
#
_entry.id   d37819c2ed6b335da901f8b152e3333e
#
_cell.length_a   1.000
_cell.length_b   1.000
_cell.length_c   1.000
_cell.angle_alpha   90.00
_cell.angle_beta   90.00
_cell.angle_gamma   90.00
#
_symmetry.space_group_name_H-M   'P 1'
#
loop_
_entity.id
_entity.type
_entity.pdbx_description
1 polymer ?
#
loop_
_entity_poly.entity_id
_entity_poly.type
_entity_poly.pdbx_seq_one_letter_code
_entity_poly.pdbx_strand_id
1 'polypeptide(L)'
;IKVLHTGDIHLDSPFSGLSPDRAELRRAELRSAFTSMMTYARTGDIDIVLVTGDLFESRYITRETAELVTGEFSRVGCPVIVSPGNHDPYTHG
;
A
#
# COMPACT_ATOMS: atom_id res chain seq x y z
N ILE A 1 -19.83 9.87 -7.87
CA ILE A 1 -18.61 9.72 -7.06
C ILE A 1 -17.89 8.43 -7.43
N LYS A 2 -16.61 8.57 -7.72
CA LYS A 2 -15.78 7.40 -8.03
C LYS A 2 -14.86 7.09 -6.86
N VAL A 3 -14.95 5.86 -6.37
CA VAL A 3 -14.13 5.40 -5.25
C VAL A 3 -13.19 4.31 -5.75
N LEU A 4 -11.90 4.48 -5.51
CA LEU A 4 -10.93 3.43 -5.76
C LEU A 4 -10.73 2.68 -4.45
N HIS A 5 -11.09 1.42 -4.42
CA HIS A 5 -10.98 0.60 -3.22
C HIS A 5 -9.96 -0.50 -3.43
N THR A 6 -9.06 -0.64 -2.50
CA THR A 6 -8.07 -1.72 -2.51
C THR A 6 -7.86 -2.22 -1.09
N GLY A 7 -7.35 -3.43 -0.96
CA GLY A 7 -7.11 -3.99 0.36
C GLY A 7 -5.98 -5.00 0.35
N ASP A 8 -5.40 -5.21 1.53
CA ASP A 8 -4.41 -6.27 1.79
C ASP A 8 -3.24 -6.26 0.83
N ILE A 9 -2.65 -5.09 0.62
CA ILE A 9 -1.53 -4.96 -0.32
C ILE A 9 -0.25 -5.59 0.22
N HIS A 10 -0.03 -5.53 1.54
CA HIS A 10 1.11 -6.16 2.20
C HIS A 10 2.46 -5.76 1.63
N LEU A 11 2.69 -4.47 1.47
CA LEU A 11 4.00 -3.98 1.04
C LEU A 11 5.07 -4.40 2.03
N ASP A 12 6.25 -4.72 1.52
CA ASP A 12 7.42 -5.16 2.30
C ASP A 12 7.22 -6.46 3.08
N SER A 13 6.26 -7.28 2.67
CA SER A 13 6.15 -8.62 3.25
C SER A 13 7.45 -9.39 3.00
N PRO A 14 7.94 -10.14 4.00
CA PRO A 14 9.19 -10.89 3.81
C PRO A 14 9.06 -12.09 2.89
N PHE A 15 7.85 -12.62 2.69
CA PHE A 15 7.63 -13.80 1.86
C PHE A 15 8.59 -14.93 2.24
N SER A 16 8.60 -15.28 3.53
CA SER A 16 9.58 -16.20 4.07
C SER A 16 9.51 -17.62 3.48
N GLY A 17 8.42 -17.96 2.80
CA GLY A 17 8.31 -19.23 2.11
C GLY A 17 8.98 -19.28 0.75
N LEU A 18 9.51 -18.16 0.28
CA LEU A 18 10.17 -18.07 -1.03
C LEU A 18 11.66 -17.92 -0.85
N SER A 19 12.42 -18.25 -1.91
CA SER A 19 13.85 -17.94 -1.90
C SER A 19 14.04 -16.42 -1.80
N PRO A 20 15.22 -15.97 -1.32
CA PRO A 20 15.45 -14.52 -1.22
C PRO A 20 15.25 -13.77 -2.54
N ASP A 21 15.67 -14.33 -3.64
CA ASP A 21 15.51 -13.68 -4.94
C ASP A 21 14.05 -13.58 -5.34
N ARG A 22 13.27 -14.63 -5.10
CA ARG A 22 11.86 -14.63 -5.44
C ARG A 22 11.07 -13.70 -4.51
N ALA A 23 11.46 -13.67 -3.23
CA ALA A 23 10.81 -12.78 -2.29
C ALA A 23 11.02 -11.32 -2.70
N GLU A 24 12.25 -10.97 -3.11
CA GLU A 24 12.52 -9.62 -3.56
C GLU A 24 11.74 -9.26 -4.81
N LEU A 25 11.63 -10.21 -5.74
CA LEU A 25 10.85 -9.99 -6.94
C LEU A 25 9.38 -9.72 -6.62
N ARG A 26 8.81 -10.50 -5.69
CA ARG A 26 7.43 -10.28 -5.30
C ARG A 26 7.23 -8.93 -4.63
N ARG A 27 8.18 -8.51 -3.77
CA ARG A 27 8.09 -7.20 -3.15
C ARG A 27 8.13 -6.09 -4.19
N ALA A 28 8.99 -6.23 -5.19
CA ALA A 28 9.07 -5.25 -6.28
C ALA A 28 7.78 -5.20 -7.08
N GLU A 29 7.18 -6.36 -7.35
CA GLU A 29 5.90 -6.42 -8.05
C GLU A 29 4.79 -5.71 -7.28
N LEU A 30 4.75 -5.89 -5.96
CA LEU A 30 3.75 -5.23 -5.15
C LEU A 30 3.93 -3.72 -5.14
N ARG A 31 5.18 -3.24 -5.05
CA ARG A 31 5.43 -1.80 -5.13
C ARG A 31 5.02 -1.23 -6.48
N SER A 32 5.31 -1.96 -7.56
CA SER A 32 4.89 -1.53 -8.89
C SER A 32 3.38 -1.49 -9.03
N ALA A 33 2.70 -2.49 -8.51
CA ALA A 33 1.24 -2.53 -8.57
C ALA A 33 0.65 -1.36 -7.80
N PHE A 34 1.21 -1.06 -6.62
CA PHE A 34 0.76 0.07 -5.83
C PHE A 34 0.94 1.38 -6.59
N THR A 35 2.12 1.58 -7.19
CA THR A 35 2.40 2.79 -7.95
C THR A 35 1.46 2.94 -9.13
N SER A 36 1.20 1.85 -9.85
CA SER A 36 0.28 1.87 -10.99
C SER A 36 -1.14 2.24 -10.56
N MET A 37 -1.57 1.69 -9.42
CA MET A 37 -2.88 1.98 -8.88
C MET A 37 -3.01 3.45 -8.50
N MET A 38 -1.96 4.01 -7.87
CA MET A 38 -1.99 5.41 -7.48
C MET A 38 -1.93 6.34 -8.70
N THR A 39 -1.23 5.93 -9.74
CA THR A 39 -1.23 6.67 -10.99
C THR A 39 -2.63 6.70 -11.60
N TYR A 40 -3.32 5.57 -11.58
CA TYR A 40 -4.70 5.50 -12.04
C TYR A 40 -5.58 6.43 -11.22
N ALA A 41 -5.42 6.43 -9.91
CA ALA A 41 -6.21 7.30 -9.04
C ALA A 41 -6.00 8.78 -9.38
N ARG A 42 -4.75 9.14 -9.68
CA ARG A 42 -4.40 10.53 -9.99
C ARG A 42 -5.00 10.99 -11.31
N THR A 43 -5.06 10.09 -12.29
CA THR A 43 -5.45 10.46 -13.66
C THR A 43 -6.87 10.05 -14.04
N GLY A 44 -7.54 9.25 -13.22
CA GLY A 44 -8.82 8.64 -13.57
C GLY A 44 -10.05 9.27 -12.94
N ASP A 45 -9.96 10.50 -12.48
CA ASP A 45 -11.09 11.21 -11.86
C ASP A 45 -11.63 10.49 -10.63
N ILE A 46 -10.75 9.92 -9.86
CA ILE A 46 -11.12 9.26 -8.62
C ILE A 46 -11.36 10.31 -7.54
N ASP A 47 -12.48 10.20 -6.84
CA ASP A 47 -12.83 11.15 -5.78
C ASP A 47 -12.28 10.77 -4.43
N ILE A 48 -12.19 9.48 -4.13
CA ILE A 48 -11.69 8.99 -2.86
C ILE A 48 -10.93 7.70 -3.09
N VAL A 49 -9.79 7.56 -2.43
CA VAL A 49 -9.05 6.30 -2.40
C VAL A 49 -9.27 5.68 -1.03
N LEU A 50 -9.76 4.45 -1.00
CA LEU A 50 -10.02 3.73 0.23
C LEU A 50 -9.11 2.50 0.28
N VAL A 51 -8.20 2.48 1.25
CA VAL A 51 -7.29 1.36 1.46
C VAL A 51 -7.70 0.64 2.72
N THR A 52 -8.12 -0.61 2.59
CA THR A 52 -8.55 -1.40 3.74
C THR A 52 -7.60 -2.57 3.95
N GLY A 53 -7.56 -3.08 5.18
CA GLY A 53 -6.65 -4.16 5.50
C GLY A 53 -5.22 -3.69 5.65
N ASP A 54 -4.29 -4.59 5.50
CA ASP A 54 -2.88 -4.30 5.74
C ASP A 54 -2.22 -3.71 4.50
N LEU A 55 -1.88 -2.43 4.56
CA LEU A 55 -1.14 -1.80 3.48
C LEU A 55 0.29 -2.34 3.41
N PHE A 56 0.92 -2.52 4.55
CA PHE A 56 2.26 -3.08 4.62
C PHE A 56 2.44 -3.82 5.94
N GLU A 57 3.47 -4.66 5.97
CA GLU A 57 3.86 -5.35 7.18
C GLU A 57 4.65 -4.37 8.04
N SER A 58 4.03 -3.81 9.06
CA SER A 58 4.61 -2.70 9.82
C SER A 58 5.95 -3.04 10.46
N ARG A 59 6.23 -4.32 10.70
CA ARG A 59 7.51 -4.73 11.25
C ARG A 59 8.66 -4.64 10.26
N TYR A 60 8.34 -4.65 8.99
CA TYR A 60 9.33 -4.80 7.93
C TYR A 60 9.39 -3.63 6.97
N ILE A 61 8.60 -2.59 7.24
CA ILE A 61 8.58 -1.46 6.32
C ILE A 61 9.93 -0.77 6.29
N THR A 62 10.42 -0.52 5.09
CA THR A 62 11.66 0.21 4.90
C THR A 62 11.36 1.70 4.77
N ARG A 63 12.38 2.53 4.97
CA ARG A 63 12.23 3.96 4.74
C ARG A 63 11.82 4.24 3.30
N GLU A 64 12.41 3.52 2.35
CA GLU A 64 12.09 3.72 0.94
C GLU A 64 10.62 3.46 0.66
N THR A 65 10.06 2.39 1.23
CA THR A 65 8.65 2.09 1.03
C THR A 65 7.77 3.13 1.71
N ALA A 66 8.13 3.56 2.91
CA ALA A 66 7.37 4.59 3.59
C ALA A 66 7.35 5.88 2.79
N GLU A 67 8.49 6.26 2.22
CA GLU A 67 8.57 7.46 1.38
C GLU A 67 7.80 7.30 0.09
N LEU A 68 7.81 6.12 -0.49
CA LEU A 68 7.03 5.84 -1.69
C LEU A 68 5.54 6.03 -1.41
N VAL A 69 5.05 5.43 -0.34
CA VAL A 69 3.63 5.50 0.00
C VAL A 69 3.22 6.94 0.29
N THR A 70 4.00 7.62 1.13
CA THR A 70 3.70 9.01 1.48
C THR A 70 3.70 9.91 0.25
N GLY A 71 4.70 9.72 -0.61
CA GLY A 71 4.80 10.51 -1.83
C GLY A 71 3.63 10.29 -2.78
N GLU A 72 3.22 9.02 -2.94
CA GLU A 72 2.10 8.71 -3.81
C GLU A 72 0.80 9.30 -3.27
N PHE A 73 0.57 9.17 -1.95
CA PHE A 73 -0.63 9.73 -1.35
C PHE A 73 -0.68 11.25 -1.51
N SER A 74 0.48 11.91 -1.40
CA SER A 74 0.53 13.37 -1.57
C SER A 74 0.19 13.81 -2.97
N ARG A 75 0.53 12.98 -3.95
CA ARG A 75 0.35 13.36 -5.35
C ARG A 75 -1.01 13.04 -5.92
N VAL A 76 -1.79 12.20 -5.23
CA VAL A 76 -3.02 11.68 -5.82
C VAL A 76 -4.11 12.74 -5.97
N GLY A 77 -4.08 13.78 -5.15
CA GLY A 77 -5.00 14.91 -5.32
C GLY A 77 -6.40 14.71 -4.79
N CYS A 78 -6.70 13.58 -4.17
CA CYS A 78 -7.99 13.34 -3.55
C CYS A 78 -7.78 12.72 -2.17
N PRO A 79 -8.82 12.71 -1.32
CA PRO A 79 -8.67 12.12 0.01
C PRO A 79 -8.31 10.64 -0.07
N VAL A 80 -7.41 10.22 0.80
CA VAL A 80 -7.03 8.82 0.94
C VAL A 80 -7.40 8.40 2.36
N ILE A 81 -8.23 7.38 2.47
CA ILE A 81 -8.66 6.85 3.76
C ILE A 81 -8.06 5.47 3.92
N VAL A 82 -7.30 5.28 4.99
CA VAL A 82 -6.66 4.00 5.27
C VAL A 82 -7.35 3.39 6.47
N SER A 83 -7.92 2.21 6.28
CA SER A 83 -8.60 1.49 7.35
C SER A 83 -7.68 0.37 7.82
N PRO A 84 -7.42 0.27 9.12
CA PRO A 84 -6.51 -0.74 9.65
C PRO A 84 -7.01 -2.16 9.45
N GLY A 85 -6.07 -3.11 9.48
CA GLY A 85 -6.40 -4.51 9.41
C GLY A 85 -6.86 -5.07 10.76
N ASN A 86 -7.23 -6.33 10.76
CA ASN A 86 -7.78 -6.99 11.93
C ASN A 86 -6.80 -7.11 13.10
N HIS A 87 -5.53 -7.22 12.81
CA HIS A 87 -4.51 -7.34 13.85
C HIS A 87 -3.79 -6.04 14.04
N ASP A 88 -4.48 -4.99 13.86
CA ASP A 88 -3.92 -3.67 13.88
C ASP A 88 -3.48 -3.26 15.28
N PRO A 89 -2.31 -2.65 15.40
CA PRO A 89 -1.77 -2.28 16.70
C PRO A 89 -2.51 -1.15 17.40
N TYR A 90 -3.42 -0.49 16.73
CA TYR A 90 -4.12 0.59 17.38
C TYR A 90 -4.92 0.11 18.59
N THR A 91 -5.13 -1.18 18.70
CA THR A 91 -5.84 -1.75 19.83
C THR A 91 -5.16 -1.48 21.16
N HIS A 92 -3.92 -1.12 21.14
CA HIS A 92 -3.21 -0.82 22.37
C HIS A 92 -2.62 0.57 22.38
N GLY A 93 -3.22 1.42 21.64
CA GLY A 93 -2.63 2.74 21.72
C GLY A 93 -3.36 3.78 21.08
#